data_682be563aa6d3d7ac5f0f8f9314d0f46
#
_entry.id   682be563aa6d3d7ac5f0f8f9314d0f46
#
_cell.length_a   1.000
_cell.length_b   1.000
_cell.length_c   1.000
_cell.angle_alpha   90.00
_cell.angle_beta   90.00
_cell.angle_gamma   90.00
#
_symmetry.space_group_name_H-M   'P 1'
#
loop_
_entity.id
_entity.type
_entity.pdbx_description
1 polymer ?
#
loop_
_entity_poly.entity_id
_entity_poly.type
_entity_poly.pdbx_seq_one_letter_code
_entity_poly.pdbx_strand_id
1 'polypeptide(L)'
;MASFHPPVAVNPTDSVCRIECRMADDIKRFYDGLAADYHLIFEDWNASISRQSAALATILERECGTPHAVRVLDCACGIGTQALGLASRGFRITGSDLSPSSIERARAEAERRALKIPFYVADMLDLTVIPDGDFDAVVCMDNALPHFESPEPLGEALTQIRKKLRSAAVFIASIRDYDRLVQERPAVQGPTFYTEEKKRRMVHQVWDWIDDWHYTFHLYITRQVHDGWETQHYVSNYRALLRVELSHALKIAGFTKCRWLFEEKSGFYQPIILATAQ
;
A
#
# COMPACT_ATOMS: atom_id res chain seq x y z
N MET A 1 32.15 11.11 49.01
CA MET A 1 31.57 12.12 48.10
C MET A 1 31.21 11.40 46.83
N ALA A 2 29.93 11.09 46.66
CA ALA A 2 29.43 10.45 45.44
C ALA A 2 29.11 11.57 44.42
N SER A 3 29.73 11.56 43.26
CA SER A 3 29.50 12.50 42.19
C SER A 3 28.17 12.17 41.49
N PHE A 4 27.21 13.05 41.64
CA PHE A 4 25.95 13.04 40.92
C PHE A 4 26.25 13.51 39.50
N HIS A 5 26.07 12.61 38.47
CA HIS A 5 26.02 13.03 37.08
C HIS A 5 24.53 13.28 36.73
N PRO A 6 24.16 14.43 36.23
CA PRO A 6 22.78 14.64 35.75
C PRO A 6 22.50 13.74 34.56
N PRO A 7 21.25 13.27 34.36
CA PRO A 7 20.86 12.52 33.17
C PRO A 7 21.00 13.40 31.92
N VAL A 8 21.65 12.83 30.89
CA VAL A 8 21.76 13.44 29.57
C VAL A 8 20.36 13.64 29.02
N ALA A 9 19.99 14.87 28.75
CA ALA A 9 18.72 15.20 28.13
C ALA A 9 18.71 14.60 26.70
N VAL A 10 17.84 13.64 26.46
CA VAL A 10 17.60 13.09 25.11
C VAL A 10 16.83 14.14 24.35
N ASN A 11 17.38 14.56 23.21
CA ASN A 11 16.77 15.55 22.34
C ASN A 11 15.45 14.95 21.78
N PRO A 12 14.28 15.61 21.87
CA PRO A 12 13.00 15.08 21.38
C PRO A 12 13.04 14.68 19.89
N THR A 13 13.83 15.37 19.08
CA THR A 13 14.02 15.05 17.65
C THR A 13 14.73 13.71 17.42
N ASP A 14 15.67 13.32 18.31
CA ASP A 14 16.37 12.03 18.21
C ASP A 14 15.46 10.84 18.56
N SER A 15 14.47 11.04 19.41
CA SER A 15 13.52 9.99 19.78
C SER A 15 12.49 9.74 18.69
N VAL A 16 11.98 10.78 18.05
CA VAL A 16 11.03 10.68 16.92
C VAL A 16 11.70 9.99 15.74
N CYS A 17 12.88 10.42 15.32
CA CYS A 17 13.64 9.83 14.21
C CYS A 17 13.94 8.34 14.44
N ARG A 18 14.22 7.92 15.70
CA ARG A 18 14.45 6.50 16.04
C ARG A 18 13.17 5.66 15.98
N ILE A 19 12.04 6.22 16.34
CA ILE A 19 10.73 5.53 16.28
C ILE A 19 10.35 5.33 14.82
N GLU A 20 10.44 6.34 13.98
CA GLU A 20 10.11 6.28 12.54
C GLU A 20 11.01 5.30 11.79
N CYS A 21 12.32 5.29 12.06
CA CYS A 21 13.27 4.33 11.49
C CYS A 21 12.91 2.88 11.88
N ARG A 22 12.52 2.64 13.13
CA ARG A 22 12.10 1.32 13.61
C ARG A 22 10.81 0.85 12.97
N MET A 23 9.85 1.76 12.76
CA MET A 23 8.56 1.46 12.11
C MET A 23 8.75 1.07 10.64
N ALA A 24 9.56 1.83 9.89
CA ALA A 24 9.87 1.51 8.49
C ALA A 24 10.54 0.13 8.38
N ASP A 25 11.43 -0.23 9.32
CA ASP A 25 12.07 -1.55 9.38
C ASP A 25 11.06 -2.68 9.67
N ASP A 26 10.07 -2.45 10.52
CA ASP A 26 9.04 -3.44 10.86
C ASP A 26 8.08 -3.66 9.67
N ILE A 27 7.65 -2.60 8.99
CA ILE A 27 6.83 -2.68 7.77
C ILE A 27 7.61 -3.39 6.65
N LYS A 28 8.86 -3.00 6.45
CA LYS A 28 9.75 -3.62 5.47
C LYS A 28 9.91 -5.12 5.73
N ARG A 29 10.16 -5.51 6.99
CA ARG A 29 10.29 -6.92 7.38
C ARG A 29 9.01 -7.71 7.13
N PHE A 30 7.85 -7.12 7.40
CA PHE A 30 6.55 -7.74 7.12
C PHE A 30 6.40 -8.05 5.63
N TYR A 31 6.63 -7.07 4.75
CA TYR A 31 6.48 -7.27 3.30
C TYR A 31 7.61 -8.10 2.69
N ASP A 32 8.84 -8.01 3.19
CA ASP A 32 9.93 -8.90 2.77
C ASP A 32 9.59 -10.37 3.08
N GLY A 33 9.04 -10.64 4.25
CA GLY A 33 8.60 -11.98 4.62
C GLY A 33 7.40 -12.47 3.81
N LEU A 34 6.44 -11.58 3.53
CA LEU A 34 5.21 -11.92 2.83
C LEU A 34 5.38 -12.00 1.31
N ALA A 35 6.42 -11.41 0.71
CA ALA A 35 6.57 -11.25 -0.74
C ALA A 35 6.38 -12.55 -1.55
N ALA A 36 6.92 -13.67 -1.05
CA ALA A 36 6.79 -14.98 -1.69
C ALA A 36 5.34 -15.51 -1.66
N ASP A 37 4.59 -15.21 -0.62
CA ASP A 37 3.26 -15.75 -0.33
C ASP A 37 2.12 -14.74 -0.57
N TYR A 38 2.43 -13.46 -0.87
CA TYR A 38 1.42 -12.40 -1.02
C TYR A 38 0.30 -12.77 -2.02
N HIS A 39 0.65 -13.42 -3.12
CA HIS A 39 -0.33 -13.85 -4.13
C HIS A 39 -1.34 -14.87 -3.58
N LEU A 40 -1.02 -15.57 -2.49
CA LEU A 40 -1.89 -16.59 -1.87
C LEU A 40 -3.05 -15.98 -1.07
N ILE A 41 -3.02 -14.68 -0.78
CA ILE A 41 -4.16 -14.01 -0.14
C ILE A 41 -5.36 -13.86 -1.09
N PHE A 42 -5.14 -13.98 -2.40
CA PHE A 42 -6.17 -13.94 -3.43
C PHE A 42 -6.59 -15.36 -3.82
N GLU A 43 -7.84 -15.56 -4.16
CA GLU A 43 -8.31 -16.83 -4.75
C GLU A 43 -7.55 -17.15 -6.03
N ASP A 44 -7.52 -16.20 -6.95
CA ASP A 44 -6.72 -16.18 -8.16
C ASP A 44 -6.09 -14.79 -8.31
N TRP A 45 -4.77 -14.71 -8.14
CA TRP A 45 -4.06 -13.43 -8.22
C TRP A 45 -4.09 -12.82 -9.62
N ASN A 46 -4.03 -13.64 -10.69
CA ASN A 46 -4.12 -13.11 -12.06
C ASN A 46 -5.50 -12.54 -12.36
N ALA A 47 -6.56 -13.20 -11.89
CA ALA A 47 -7.91 -12.66 -11.97
C ALA A 47 -8.04 -11.35 -11.15
N SER A 48 -7.39 -11.27 -9.98
CA SER A 48 -7.34 -10.07 -9.16
C SER A 48 -6.60 -8.92 -9.85
N ILE A 49 -5.43 -9.18 -10.45
CA ILE A 49 -4.70 -8.22 -11.30
C ILE A 49 -5.64 -7.65 -12.39
N SER A 50 -6.36 -8.54 -13.08
CA SER A 50 -7.26 -8.14 -14.17
C SER A 50 -8.42 -7.26 -13.69
N ARG A 51 -9.10 -7.65 -12.59
CA ARG A 51 -10.23 -6.88 -12.02
C ARG A 51 -9.79 -5.52 -11.50
N GLN A 52 -8.73 -5.47 -10.68
CA GLN A 52 -8.24 -4.24 -10.08
C GLN A 52 -7.73 -3.25 -11.13
N SER A 53 -6.97 -3.73 -12.11
CA SER A 53 -6.49 -2.88 -13.18
C SER A 53 -7.61 -2.40 -14.12
N ALA A 54 -8.69 -3.16 -14.30
CA ALA A 54 -9.84 -2.69 -15.08
C ALA A 54 -10.54 -1.49 -14.40
N ALA A 55 -10.75 -1.59 -13.08
CA ALA A 55 -11.33 -0.50 -12.30
C ALA A 55 -10.45 0.76 -12.34
N LEU A 56 -9.12 0.60 -12.10
CA LEU A 56 -8.18 1.71 -12.13
C LEU A 56 -8.01 2.31 -13.53
N ALA A 57 -7.96 1.49 -14.58
CA ALA A 57 -7.85 1.97 -15.95
C ALA A 57 -9.04 2.88 -16.32
N THR A 58 -10.27 2.47 -15.98
CA THR A 58 -11.46 3.30 -16.19
C THR A 58 -11.34 4.68 -15.52
N ILE A 59 -10.80 4.73 -14.31
CA ILE A 59 -10.57 5.98 -13.58
C ILE A 59 -9.48 6.79 -14.28
N LEU A 60 -8.32 6.18 -14.56
CA LEU A 60 -7.17 6.84 -15.18
C LEU A 60 -7.50 7.39 -16.58
N GLU A 61 -8.23 6.64 -17.40
CA GLU A 61 -8.66 7.09 -18.73
C GLU A 61 -9.57 8.32 -18.65
N ARG A 62 -10.48 8.35 -17.69
CA ARG A 62 -11.37 9.50 -17.47
C ARG A 62 -10.62 10.73 -16.97
N GLU A 63 -9.65 10.56 -16.07
CA GLU A 63 -8.94 11.67 -15.43
C GLU A 63 -7.72 12.16 -16.23
N CYS A 64 -7.02 11.26 -16.94
CA CYS A 64 -5.71 11.52 -17.53
C CYS A 64 -5.70 11.33 -19.06
N GLY A 65 -6.64 10.56 -19.64
CA GLY A 65 -6.70 10.29 -21.07
C GLY A 65 -6.22 8.90 -21.48
N THR A 66 -5.81 8.75 -22.74
CA THR A 66 -5.52 7.44 -23.33
C THR A 66 -4.31 6.74 -22.72
N PRO A 67 -4.33 5.41 -22.47
CA PRO A 67 -3.32 4.69 -21.72
C PRO A 67 -1.87 4.92 -22.17
N HIS A 68 -1.58 4.82 -23.47
CA HIS A 68 -0.21 4.93 -23.99
C HIS A 68 0.47 6.29 -23.75
N ALA A 69 -0.32 7.33 -23.51
CA ALA A 69 0.19 8.68 -23.21
C ALA A 69 0.34 8.91 -21.70
N VAL A 70 -0.31 8.12 -20.86
CA VAL A 70 -0.40 8.34 -19.40
C VAL A 70 0.77 7.66 -18.68
N ARG A 71 1.54 8.46 -17.94
CA ARG A 71 2.63 8.01 -17.06
C ARG A 71 2.12 7.90 -15.64
N VAL A 72 2.20 6.70 -15.05
CA VAL A 72 1.71 6.39 -13.72
C VAL A 72 2.86 5.89 -12.83
N LEU A 73 2.98 6.47 -11.65
CA LEU A 73 3.80 5.91 -10.56
C LEU A 73 2.89 5.11 -9.63
N ASP A 74 3.19 3.83 -9.44
CA ASP A 74 2.64 3.00 -8.38
C ASP A 74 3.64 3.04 -7.21
N CYS A 75 3.34 3.84 -6.17
CA CYS A 75 4.31 4.17 -5.11
C CYS A 75 4.29 3.21 -3.92
N ALA A 76 3.46 2.17 -3.97
CA ALA A 76 3.40 1.06 -3.02
C ALA A 76 3.02 -0.22 -3.77
N CYS A 77 3.81 -0.57 -4.79
CA CYS A 77 3.40 -1.56 -5.78
C CYS A 77 3.42 -3.01 -5.27
N GLY A 78 4.06 -3.28 -4.13
CA GLY A 78 4.22 -4.62 -3.60
C GLY A 78 4.85 -5.55 -4.65
N ILE A 79 4.26 -6.72 -4.84
CA ILE A 79 4.65 -7.69 -5.88
C ILE A 79 4.12 -7.35 -7.28
N GLY A 80 3.54 -6.15 -7.46
CA GLY A 80 3.14 -5.60 -8.76
C GLY A 80 1.68 -5.76 -9.15
N THR A 81 0.75 -6.02 -8.23
CA THR A 81 -0.65 -6.30 -8.57
C THR A 81 -1.26 -5.25 -9.50
N GLN A 82 -1.17 -3.96 -9.16
CA GLN A 82 -1.70 -2.86 -9.97
C GLN A 82 -0.77 -2.51 -11.12
N ALA A 83 0.55 -2.45 -10.85
CA ALA A 83 1.55 -2.10 -11.86
C ALA A 83 1.54 -3.03 -13.08
N LEU A 84 1.50 -4.35 -12.86
CA LEU A 84 1.45 -5.36 -13.93
C LEU A 84 0.14 -5.24 -14.73
N GLY A 85 -0.98 -5.09 -14.03
CA GLY A 85 -2.28 -5.00 -14.67
C GLY A 85 -2.45 -3.74 -15.51
N LEU A 86 -2.01 -2.58 -15.02
CA LEU A 86 -2.06 -1.32 -15.75
C LEU A 86 -1.09 -1.31 -16.94
N ALA A 87 0.13 -1.85 -16.78
CA ALA A 87 1.08 -1.98 -17.89
C ALA A 87 0.54 -2.88 -19.00
N SER A 88 -0.14 -3.99 -18.65
CA SER A 88 -0.81 -4.87 -19.63
C SER A 88 -1.92 -4.17 -20.42
N ARG A 89 -2.46 -3.07 -19.89
CA ARG A 89 -3.47 -2.22 -20.53
C ARG A 89 -2.88 -1.05 -21.32
N GLY A 90 -1.54 -0.97 -21.38
CA GLY A 90 -0.82 0.02 -22.17
C GLY A 90 -0.44 1.31 -21.43
N PHE A 91 -0.67 1.41 -20.12
CA PHE A 91 -0.15 2.53 -19.34
C PHE A 91 1.37 2.46 -19.20
N ARG A 92 2.02 3.62 -19.12
CA ARG A 92 3.47 3.72 -18.88
C ARG A 92 3.73 3.74 -17.37
N ILE A 93 4.02 2.58 -16.80
CA ILE A 93 4.13 2.38 -15.36
C ILE A 93 5.58 2.49 -14.89
N THR A 94 5.77 3.13 -13.76
CA THR A 94 6.93 3.01 -12.86
C THR A 94 6.41 2.48 -11.53
N GLY A 95 7.05 1.47 -10.96
CA GLY A 95 6.67 0.91 -9.66
C GLY A 95 7.73 1.20 -8.60
N SER A 96 7.29 1.43 -7.36
CA SER A 96 8.18 1.47 -6.20
C SER A 96 7.53 0.87 -4.97
N ASP A 97 8.35 0.31 -4.09
CA ASP A 97 7.93 -0.25 -2.81
C ASP A 97 9.10 -0.22 -1.81
N LEU A 98 8.78 -0.17 -0.52
CA LEU A 98 9.77 -0.19 0.56
C LEU A 98 10.49 -1.54 0.66
N SER A 99 9.83 -2.64 0.28
CA SER A 99 10.34 -4.01 0.38
C SER A 99 11.19 -4.41 -0.84
N PRO A 100 12.51 -4.65 -0.68
CA PRO A 100 13.35 -5.22 -1.73
C PRO A 100 12.83 -6.56 -2.25
N SER A 101 12.34 -7.43 -1.37
CA SER A 101 11.82 -8.75 -1.77
C SER A 101 10.55 -8.64 -2.62
N SER A 102 9.67 -7.67 -2.31
CA SER A 102 8.49 -7.36 -3.13
C SER A 102 8.91 -6.85 -4.51
N ILE A 103 9.88 -5.95 -4.59
CA ILE A 103 10.41 -5.41 -5.86
C ILE A 103 11.09 -6.49 -6.70
N GLU A 104 11.87 -7.38 -6.09
CA GLU A 104 12.47 -8.52 -6.80
C GLU A 104 11.38 -9.40 -7.41
N ARG A 105 10.35 -9.73 -6.64
CA ARG A 105 9.19 -10.49 -7.13
C ARG A 105 8.44 -9.75 -8.24
N ALA A 106 8.20 -8.44 -8.10
CA ALA A 106 7.52 -7.64 -9.13
C ALA A 106 8.29 -7.63 -10.46
N ARG A 107 9.64 -7.52 -10.42
CA ARG A 107 10.50 -7.61 -11.60
C ARG A 107 10.38 -8.98 -12.28
N ALA A 108 10.47 -10.07 -11.50
CA ALA A 108 10.33 -11.43 -12.04
C ALA A 108 8.95 -11.66 -12.66
N GLU A 109 7.89 -11.10 -12.05
CA GLU A 109 6.52 -11.18 -12.59
C GLU A 109 6.34 -10.37 -13.87
N ALA A 110 6.96 -9.18 -13.96
CA ALA A 110 6.95 -8.36 -15.17
C ALA A 110 7.70 -9.07 -16.33
N GLU A 111 8.87 -9.64 -16.04
CA GLU A 111 9.66 -10.40 -17.01
C GLU A 111 8.87 -11.59 -17.57
N ARG A 112 8.23 -12.39 -16.71
CA ARG A 112 7.39 -13.53 -17.13
C ARG A 112 6.22 -13.12 -18.04
N ARG A 113 5.75 -11.87 -17.93
CA ARG A 113 4.67 -11.30 -18.75
C ARG A 113 5.18 -10.48 -19.93
N ALA A 114 6.49 -10.42 -20.16
CA ALA A 114 7.13 -9.58 -21.18
C ALA A 114 6.75 -8.08 -21.03
N LEU A 115 6.55 -7.61 -19.80
CA LEU A 115 6.23 -6.21 -19.48
C LEU A 115 7.52 -5.45 -19.12
N LYS A 116 7.68 -4.25 -19.67
CA LYS A 116 8.82 -3.38 -19.38
C LYS A 116 8.39 -2.32 -18.35
N ILE A 117 8.62 -2.61 -17.08
CA ILE A 117 8.29 -1.71 -15.96
C ILE A 117 9.57 -1.43 -15.17
N PRO A 118 10.02 -0.18 -15.06
CA PRO A 118 11.06 0.18 -14.11
C PRO A 118 10.53 0.07 -12.68
N PHE A 119 11.27 -0.66 -11.83
CA PHE A 119 10.93 -0.85 -10.42
C PHE A 119 12.08 -0.37 -9.53
N TYR A 120 11.73 0.35 -8.46
CA TYR A 120 12.66 0.94 -7.50
C TYR A 120 12.31 0.51 -6.06
N VAL A 121 13.33 0.22 -5.26
CA VAL A 121 13.15 0.14 -3.81
C VAL A 121 13.15 1.57 -3.29
N ALA A 122 12.04 2.03 -2.73
CA ALA A 122 11.87 3.40 -2.25
C ALA A 122 10.88 3.46 -1.10
N ASP A 123 11.20 4.29 -0.10
CA ASP A 123 10.26 4.71 0.92
C ASP A 123 9.39 5.86 0.39
N MET A 124 8.10 5.86 0.70
CA MET A 124 7.21 6.99 0.36
C MET A 124 7.63 8.31 1.05
N LEU A 125 8.42 8.24 2.12
CA LEU A 125 9.03 9.40 2.78
C LEU A 125 10.20 9.99 1.96
N ASP A 126 10.83 9.20 1.08
CA ASP A 126 11.88 9.66 0.16
C ASP A 126 11.76 8.98 -1.21
N LEU A 127 11.12 9.65 -2.14
CA LEU A 127 10.96 9.20 -3.51
C LEU A 127 12.07 9.74 -4.45
N THR A 128 13.13 10.34 -3.94
CA THR A 128 14.22 10.93 -4.76
C THR A 128 14.97 9.89 -5.58
N VAL A 129 15.03 8.65 -5.13
CA VAL A 129 15.64 7.52 -5.85
C VAL A 129 14.93 7.21 -7.18
N ILE A 130 13.67 7.62 -7.33
CA ILE A 130 12.93 7.52 -8.60
C ILE A 130 13.35 8.71 -9.46
N PRO A 131 14.08 8.50 -10.58
CA PRO A 131 14.65 9.59 -11.37
C PRO A 131 13.60 10.43 -12.08
N ASP A 132 12.45 9.81 -12.38
CA ASP A 132 11.35 10.47 -13.09
C ASP A 132 10.49 11.33 -12.16
N GLY A 133 9.94 12.39 -12.73
CA GLY A 133 8.89 13.22 -12.18
C GLY A 133 7.81 13.49 -13.22
N ASP A 134 6.95 14.47 -12.95
CA ASP A 134 5.88 14.91 -13.87
C ASP A 134 4.96 13.75 -14.31
N PHE A 135 4.63 12.85 -13.38
CA PHE A 135 3.66 11.80 -13.62
C PHE A 135 2.25 12.38 -13.81
N ASP A 136 1.48 11.79 -14.70
CA ASP A 136 0.07 12.12 -14.93
C ASP A 136 -0.81 11.60 -13.80
N ALA A 137 -0.39 10.50 -13.16
CA ALA A 137 -1.02 9.95 -11.99
C ALA A 137 0.01 9.30 -11.05
N VAL A 138 -0.30 9.33 -9.75
CA VAL A 138 0.32 8.45 -8.76
C VAL A 138 -0.79 7.60 -8.14
N VAL A 139 -0.56 6.30 -8.04
CA VAL A 139 -1.47 5.37 -7.36
C VAL A 139 -0.81 4.80 -6.11
N CYS A 140 -1.59 4.65 -5.02
CA CYS A 140 -1.18 4.06 -3.75
C CYS A 140 -2.33 3.17 -3.24
N MET A 141 -2.31 1.91 -3.63
CA MET A 141 -3.46 1.04 -3.50
C MET A 141 -3.33 0.03 -2.35
N ASP A 142 -4.38 -0.74 -2.14
CA ASP A 142 -4.43 -1.88 -1.21
C ASP A 142 -4.03 -1.56 0.24
N ASN A 143 -4.46 -0.38 0.72
CA ASN A 143 -4.32 -0.03 2.14
C ASN A 143 -2.86 0.24 2.59
N ALA A 144 -2.02 0.80 1.71
CA ALA A 144 -0.63 1.11 2.07
C ALA A 144 -0.50 2.33 3.01
N LEU A 145 -1.28 3.41 2.81
CA LEU A 145 -1.20 4.62 3.65
C LEU A 145 -1.46 4.40 5.14
N PRO A 146 -2.35 3.47 5.57
CA PRO A 146 -2.57 3.18 6.99
C PRO A 146 -1.39 2.58 7.76
N HIS A 147 -0.29 2.28 7.11
CA HIS A 147 0.97 1.94 7.80
C HIS A 147 1.64 3.16 8.45
N PHE A 148 1.29 4.37 8.06
CA PHE A 148 1.72 5.58 8.77
C PHE A 148 0.93 5.71 10.09
N GLU A 149 1.58 5.45 11.21
CA GLU A 149 0.95 5.39 12.54
C GLU A 149 0.57 6.77 13.10
N SER A 150 1.06 7.87 12.49
CA SER A 150 0.72 9.23 12.88
C SER A 150 0.48 10.16 11.69
N PRO A 151 -0.12 11.35 11.88
CA PRO A 151 -0.38 12.31 10.83
C PRO A 151 0.87 12.90 10.19
N GLU A 152 1.96 13.05 10.94
CA GLU A 152 3.18 13.73 10.50
C GLU A 152 3.86 12.97 9.36
N PRO A 153 4.28 11.68 9.49
CA PRO A 153 4.88 10.94 8.38
C PRO A 153 3.90 10.73 7.23
N LEU A 154 2.59 10.62 7.47
CA LEU A 154 1.59 10.61 6.40
C LEU A 154 1.65 11.91 5.57
N GLY A 155 1.71 13.08 6.24
CA GLY A 155 1.82 14.37 5.57
C GLY A 155 3.10 14.52 4.75
N GLU A 156 4.23 14.02 5.27
CA GLU A 156 5.51 13.98 4.56
C GLU A 156 5.44 13.11 3.31
N ALA A 157 4.93 11.88 3.42
CA ALA A 157 4.75 10.98 2.30
C ALA A 157 3.86 11.59 1.21
N LEU A 158 2.72 12.20 1.58
CA LEU A 158 1.84 12.88 0.64
C LEU A 158 2.53 14.07 -0.04
N THR A 159 3.42 14.76 0.67
CA THR A 159 4.24 15.85 0.10
C THR A 159 5.26 15.31 -0.91
N GLN A 160 5.91 14.18 -0.64
CA GLN A 160 6.82 13.54 -1.60
C GLN A 160 6.08 13.03 -2.84
N ILE A 161 4.93 12.42 -2.64
CA ILE A 161 4.03 11.99 -3.73
C ILE A 161 3.63 13.20 -4.59
N ARG A 162 3.26 14.33 -3.95
CA ARG A 162 2.89 15.56 -4.67
C ARG A 162 4.01 16.08 -5.56
N LYS A 163 5.28 16.00 -5.12
CA LYS A 163 6.46 16.41 -5.91
C LYS A 163 6.68 15.54 -7.16
N LYS A 164 6.18 14.32 -7.20
CA LYS A 164 6.28 13.43 -8.36
C LYS A 164 5.23 13.70 -9.42
N LEU A 165 4.15 14.40 -9.06
CA LEU A 165 3.06 14.74 -9.96
C LEU A 165 3.29 16.06 -10.68
N ARG A 166 2.97 16.12 -11.97
CA ARG A 166 2.84 17.40 -12.67
C ARG A 166 1.64 18.19 -12.13
N SER A 167 1.56 19.48 -12.48
CA SER A 167 0.37 20.27 -12.15
C SER A 167 -0.88 19.67 -12.77
N ALA A 168 -2.00 19.75 -12.04
CA ALA A 168 -3.29 19.19 -12.41
C ALA A 168 -3.35 17.66 -12.60
N ALA A 169 -2.27 16.92 -12.25
CA ALA A 169 -2.25 15.47 -12.24
C ALA A 169 -3.06 14.88 -11.07
N VAL A 170 -3.37 13.58 -11.13
CA VAL A 170 -4.23 12.94 -10.15
C VAL A 170 -3.46 12.01 -9.22
N PHE A 171 -3.78 12.10 -7.92
CA PHE A 171 -3.42 11.08 -6.93
C PHE A 171 -4.62 10.18 -6.66
N ILE A 172 -4.40 8.87 -6.63
CA ILE A 172 -5.42 7.86 -6.40
C ILE A 172 -4.92 6.94 -5.29
N ALA A 173 -5.67 6.80 -4.21
CA ALA A 173 -5.33 5.86 -3.16
C ALA A 173 -6.55 5.07 -2.70
N SER A 174 -6.34 3.84 -2.22
CA SER A 174 -7.39 3.06 -1.57
C SER A 174 -7.02 2.76 -0.12
N ILE A 175 -8.03 2.80 0.73
CA ILE A 175 -7.96 2.37 2.13
C ILE A 175 -9.16 1.48 2.45
N ARG A 176 -9.05 0.65 3.49
CA ARG A 176 -10.22 -0.05 4.05
C ARG A 176 -11.27 0.96 4.50
N ASP A 177 -12.51 0.55 4.60
CA ASP A 177 -13.57 1.41 5.15
C ASP A 177 -13.43 1.56 6.67
N TYR A 178 -12.40 2.32 7.08
CA TYR A 178 -12.10 2.52 8.50
C TYR A 178 -13.18 3.28 9.24
N ASP A 179 -13.96 4.14 8.58
CA ASP A 179 -15.11 4.80 9.21
C ASP A 179 -16.17 3.80 9.72
N ARG A 180 -16.26 2.62 9.08
CA ARG A 180 -17.06 1.51 9.54
C ARG A 180 -16.31 0.62 10.53
N LEU A 181 -15.06 0.26 10.20
CA LEU A 181 -14.27 -0.71 10.96
C LEU A 181 -13.96 -0.27 12.39
N VAL A 182 -13.78 1.04 12.67
CA VAL A 182 -13.57 1.55 14.03
C VAL A 182 -14.82 1.41 14.92
N GLN A 183 -16.01 1.31 14.30
CA GLN A 183 -17.26 1.06 15.02
C GLN A 183 -17.50 -0.42 15.26
N GLU A 184 -17.23 -1.25 14.24
CA GLU A 184 -17.44 -2.71 14.29
C GLU A 184 -16.36 -3.42 15.10
N ARG A 185 -15.13 -2.92 15.09
CA ARG A 185 -13.93 -3.47 15.74
C ARG A 185 -13.81 -4.98 15.54
N PRO A 186 -13.74 -5.47 14.30
CA PRO A 186 -13.67 -6.90 14.05
C PRO A 186 -12.42 -7.49 14.69
N ALA A 187 -12.57 -8.59 15.41
CA ALA A 187 -11.43 -9.34 15.96
C ALA A 187 -10.85 -10.33 14.94
N VAL A 188 -11.68 -10.80 14.00
CA VAL A 188 -11.30 -11.84 13.01
C VAL A 188 -11.97 -11.54 11.67
N GLN A 189 -11.22 -11.75 10.58
CA GLN A 189 -11.77 -11.81 9.22
C GLN A 189 -11.45 -13.16 8.57
N GLY A 190 -12.44 -13.79 7.97
CA GLY A 190 -12.34 -15.13 7.42
C GLY A 190 -12.74 -16.19 8.45
N PRO A 191 -12.28 -17.46 8.31
CA PRO A 191 -11.37 -17.94 7.28
C PRO A 191 -11.99 -18.01 5.89
N THR A 192 -11.18 -17.72 4.86
CA THR A 192 -11.56 -17.96 3.45
C THR A 192 -10.83 -19.19 2.94
N PHE A 193 -11.55 -20.09 2.32
CA PHE A 193 -11.00 -21.34 1.80
C PHE A 193 -10.85 -21.26 0.29
N TYR A 194 -9.69 -21.63 -0.21
CA TYR A 194 -9.39 -21.69 -1.63
C TYR A 194 -8.90 -23.08 -2.03
N THR A 195 -9.18 -23.47 -3.26
CA THR A 195 -8.67 -24.72 -3.84
C THR A 195 -8.07 -24.41 -5.21
N GLU A 196 -6.80 -24.71 -5.40
CA GLU A 196 -6.07 -24.52 -6.64
C GLU A 196 -5.33 -25.81 -6.98
N GLU A 197 -5.55 -26.37 -8.17
CA GLU A 197 -4.93 -27.63 -8.64
C GLU A 197 -4.96 -28.78 -7.60
N LYS A 198 -6.09 -28.94 -6.89
CA LYS A 198 -6.31 -29.91 -5.79
C LYS A 198 -5.54 -29.62 -4.49
N LYS A 199 -4.78 -28.53 -4.42
CA LYS A 199 -4.19 -28.04 -3.17
C LYS A 199 -5.14 -27.07 -2.50
N ARG A 200 -5.33 -27.24 -1.21
CA ARG A 200 -6.23 -26.39 -0.42
C ARG A 200 -5.39 -25.39 0.38
N ARG A 201 -5.92 -24.19 0.51
CA ARG A 201 -5.40 -23.20 1.46
C ARG A 201 -6.52 -22.48 2.19
N MET A 202 -6.20 -21.97 3.33
CA MET A 202 -7.07 -21.16 4.17
C MET A 202 -6.33 -19.88 4.52
N VAL A 203 -7.01 -18.74 4.37
CA VAL A 203 -6.50 -17.42 4.72
C VAL A 203 -7.43 -16.79 5.72
N HIS A 204 -6.89 -16.28 6.83
CA HIS A 204 -7.66 -15.53 7.81
C HIS A 204 -6.78 -14.44 8.45
N GLN A 205 -7.45 -13.48 9.05
CA GLN A 205 -6.81 -12.34 9.72
C GLN A 205 -7.35 -12.26 11.15
N VAL A 206 -6.45 -11.92 12.10
CA VAL A 206 -6.81 -11.53 13.47
C VAL A 206 -6.37 -10.08 13.66
N TRP A 207 -7.22 -9.29 14.29
CA TRP A 207 -7.00 -7.87 14.51
C TRP A 207 -7.06 -7.58 16.00
N ASP A 208 -5.89 -7.31 16.59
CA ASP A 208 -5.77 -6.98 18.00
C ASP A 208 -5.76 -5.45 18.16
N TRP A 209 -6.92 -4.89 18.47
CA TRP A 209 -7.08 -3.44 18.67
C TRP A 209 -6.34 -3.00 19.94
N ILE A 210 -5.34 -2.13 19.77
CA ILE A 210 -4.50 -1.58 20.83
C ILE A 210 -5.23 -0.41 21.52
N ASP A 211 -5.84 0.46 20.71
CA ASP A 211 -6.62 1.61 21.14
C ASP A 211 -7.79 1.86 20.15
N ASP A 212 -8.33 3.06 20.09
CA ASP A 212 -9.46 3.40 19.19
C ASP A 212 -9.03 3.47 17.72
N TRP A 213 -7.73 3.61 17.46
CA TRP A 213 -7.21 3.89 16.12
C TRP A 213 -6.14 2.92 15.66
N HIS A 214 -5.47 2.20 16.55
CA HIS A 214 -4.34 1.33 16.20
C HIS A 214 -4.67 -0.13 16.48
N TYR A 215 -4.19 -1.00 15.59
CA TYR A 215 -4.33 -2.43 15.76
C TYR A 215 -3.13 -3.18 15.20
N THR A 216 -2.79 -4.28 15.87
CA THR A 216 -1.87 -5.28 15.33
C THR A 216 -2.66 -6.20 14.41
N PHE A 217 -2.16 -6.34 13.20
CA PHE A 217 -2.73 -7.17 12.15
C PHE A 217 -1.95 -8.45 12.03
N HIS A 218 -2.61 -9.57 12.19
CA HIS A 218 -2.07 -10.91 12.00
C HIS A 218 -2.68 -11.53 10.77
N LEU A 219 -1.85 -11.91 9.80
CA LEU A 219 -2.26 -12.65 8.61
C LEU A 219 -1.77 -14.09 8.72
N TYR A 220 -2.68 -15.03 8.61
CA TYR A 220 -2.38 -16.46 8.59
C TYR A 220 -2.69 -17.03 7.21
N ILE A 221 -1.71 -17.71 6.61
CA ILE A 221 -1.84 -18.46 5.36
C ILE A 221 -1.52 -19.91 5.68
N THR A 222 -2.55 -20.75 5.72
CA THR A 222 -2.42 -22.18 5.99
C THR A 222 -2.58 -22.95 4.68
N ARG A 223 -1.57 -23.72 4.29
CA ARG A 223 -1.52 -24.48 3.03
C ARG A 223 -1.50 -25.97 3.29
N GLN A 224 -2.19 -26.73 2.46
CA GLN A 224 -2.04 -28.18 2.43
C GLN A 224 -0.70 -28.52 1.74
N VAL A 225 0.11 -29.31 2.45
CA VAL A 225 1.38 -29.85 1.97
C VAL A 225 1.31 -31.37 2.12
N HIS A 226 1.90 -32.12 1.22
CA HIS A 226 1.93 -33.60 1.23
C HIS A 226 0.85 -34.23 2.14
N ASP A 227 1.21 -34.64 3.35
CA ASP A 227 0.33 -35.34 4.30
C ASP A 227 -0.17 -34.47 5.46
N GLY A 228 -0.02 -33.13 5.37
CA GLY A 228 -0.36 -32.23 6.46
C GLY A 228 -0.72 -30.82 6.03
N TRP A 229 -0.56 -29.91 6.96
CA TRP A 229 -0.82 -28.49 6.80
C TRP A 229 0.32 -27.67 7.39
N GLU A 230 0.73 -26.62 6.68
CA GLU A 230 1.71 -25.65 7.16
C GLU A 230 1.05 -24.28 7.24
N THR A 231 1.37 -23.53 8.31
CA THR A 231 0.85 -22.18 8.52
C THR A 231 2.00 -21.19 8.54
N GLN A 232 1.92 -20.17 7.70
CA GLN A 232 2.73 -18.98 7.77
C GLN A 232 1.96 -17.89 8.50
N HIS A 233 2.65 -17.15 9.36
CA HIS A 233 2.09 -16.07 10.16
C HIS A 233 2.89 -14.79 9.94
N TYR A 234 2.20 -13.73 9.52
CA TYR A 234 2.77 -12.42 9.26
C TYR A 234 2.10 -11.39 10.17
N VAL A 235 2.89 -10.46 10.70
CA VAL A 235 2.40 -9.45 11.66
C VAL A 235 2.83 -8.06 11.22
N SER A 236 1.91 -7.11 11.27
CA SER A 236 2.17 -5.69 11.03
C SER A 236 1.23 -4.83 11.87
N ASN A 237 1.59 -3.58 12.07
CA ASN A 237 0.71 -2.59 12.69
C ASN A 237 0.05 -1.73 11.65
N TYR A 238 -1.16 -1.30 11.97
CA TYR A 238 -1.95 -0.39 11.14
C TYR A 238 -2.63 0.66 12.00
N ARG A 239 -2.82 1.82 11.42
CA ARG A 239 -3.70 2.85 11.96
C ARG A 239 -5.01 2.88 11.15
N ALA A 240 -6.12 2.99 11.83
CA ALA A 240 -7.42 3.20 11.21
C ALA A 240 -7.51 4.62 10.66
N LEU A 241 -7.04 4.83 9.45
CA LEU A 241 -6.99 6.12 8.76
C LEU A 241 -8.38 6.48 8.22
N LEU A 242 -9.06 7.42 8.87
CA LEU A 242 -10.40 7.83 8.47
C LEU A 242 -10.40 8.65 7.18
N ARG A 243 -11.52 8.58 6.43
CA ARG A 243 -11.67 9.33 5.17
C ARG A 243 -11.56 10.85 5.36
N VAL A 244 -12.09 11.39 6.44
CA VAL A 244 -11.99 12.82 6.74
C VAL A 244 -10.56 13.24 7.01
N GLU A 245 -9.80 12.42 7.73
CA GLU A 245 -8.40 12.67 8.05
C GLU A 245 -7.53 12.65 6.79
N LEU A 246 -7.63 11.60 5.97
CA LEU A 246 -6.87 11.51 4.72
C LEU A 246 -7.21 12.67 3.77
N SER A 247 -8.50 13.04 3.67
CA SER A 247 -8.91 14.19 2.86
C SER A 247 -8.32 15.52 3.38
N HIS A 248 -8.17 15.67 4.69
CA HIS A 248 -7.55 16.84 5.31
C HIS A 248 -6.03 16.86 5.07
N ALA A 249 -5.34 15.73 5.28
CA ALA A 249 -3.91 15.58 5.03
C ALA A 249 -3.54 15.88 3.56
N LEU A 250 -4.34 15.39 2.61
CA LEU A 250 -4.16 15.70 1.19
C LEU A 250 -4.26 17.20 0.89
N LYS A 251 -5.23 17.91 1.50
CA LYS A 251 -5.37 19.36 1.32
C LYS A 251 -4.14 20.10 1.83
N ILE A 252 -3.62 19.72 3.01
CA ILE A 252 -2.39 20.29 3.59
C ILE A 252 -1.21 20.04 2.68
N ALA A 253 -1.09 18.84 2.06
CA ALA A 253 -0.03 18.48 1.13
C ALA A 253 -0.16 19.15 -0.27
N GLY A 254 -1.14 20.05 -0.48
CA GLY A 254 -1.31 20.81 -1.73
C GLY A 254 -2.15 20.08 -2.78
N PHE A 255 -3.04 19.20 -2.37
CA PHE A 255 -4.02 18.60 -3.27
C PHE A 255 -5.37 19.30 -3.16
N THR A 256 -6.13 19.27 -4.24
CA THR A 256 -7.47 19.84 -4.37
C THR A 256 -8.46 18.82 -4.92
N LYS A 257 -9.73 19.19 -5.00
CA LYS A 257 -10.80 18.36 -5.58
C LYS A 257 -10.83 16.93 -5.03
N CYS A 258 -10.56 16.77 -3.72
CA CYS A 258 -10.63 15.47 -3.04
C CYS A 258 -12.05 14.91 -3.13
N ARG A 259 -12.20 13.69 -3.66
CA ARG A 259 -13.47 13.00 -3.75
C ARG A 259 -13.31 11.49 -3.54
N TRP A 260 -14.29 10.90 -2.89
CA TRP A 260 -14.34 9.47 -2.62
C TRP A 260 -15.22 8.75 -3.64
N LEU A 261 -14.75 7.60 -4.08
CA LEU A 261 -15.52 6.62 -4.87
C LEU A 261 -15.60 5.32 -4.08
N PHE A 262 -16.80 4.84 -3.88
CA PHE A 262 -17.06 3.53 -3.29
C PHE A 262 -17.17 2.47 -4.40
N GLU A 263 -17.21 1.20 -4.01
CA GLU A 263 -17.17 0.05 -4.91
C GLU A 263 -18.20 0.15 -6.05
N GLU A 264 -19.42 0.58 -5.74
CA GLU A 264 -20.52 0.69 -6.73
C GLU A 264 -20.18 1.66 -7.89
N LYS A 265 -19.31 2.64 -7.64
CA LYS A 265 -18.89 3.65 -8.62
C LYS A 265 -17.50 3.41 -9.20
N SER A 266 -16.63 2.79 -8.42
CA SER A 266 -15.23 2.57 -8.81
C SER A 266 -15.00 1.18 -9.41
N GLY A 267 -15.81 0.18 -9.05
CA GLY A 267 -15.55 -1.23 -9.31
C GLY A 267 -14.35 -1.78 -8.54
N PHE A 268 -13.78 -1.01 -7.61
CA PHE A 268 -12.68 -1.43 -6.76
C PHE A 268 -13.21 -1.79 -5.37
N TYR A 269 -12.73 -2.87 -4.79
CA TYR A 269 -13.26 -3.46 -3.55
C TYR A 269 -13.03 -2.64 -2.26
N GLN A 270 -12.22 -1.60 -2.33
CA GLN A 270 -12.00 -0.64 -1.24
C GLN A 270 -12.46 0.76 -1.65
N PRO A 271 -12.84 1.62 -0.70
CA PRO A 271 -13.02 3.03 -0.97
C PRO A 271 -11.77 3.65 -1.59
N ILE A 272 -11.94 4.40 -2.68
CA ILE A 272 -10.87 5.11 -3.39
C ILE A 272 -11.04 6.61 -3.17
N ILE A 273 -9.95 7.30 -2.81
CA ILE A 273 -9.86 8.75 -2.88
C ILE A 273 -9.15 9.17 -4.15
N LEU A 274 -9.69 10.18 -4.83
CA LEU A 274 -9.02 10.92 -5.89
C LEU A 274 -8.76 12.34 -5.42
N ALA A 275 -7.57 12.85 -5.71
CA ALA A 275 -7.19 14.22 -5.41
C ALA A 275 -6.36 14.79 -6.56
N THR A 276 -6.53 16.08 -6.86
CA THR A 276 -5.81 16.76 -7.95
C THR A 276 -4.63 17.53 -7.38
N ALA A 277 -3.45 17.35 -7.95
CA ALA A 277 -2.25 18.11 -7.61
C ALA A 277 -2.38 19.58 -8.06
N GLN A 278 -2.05 20.54 -7.18
CA GLN A 278 -1.99 21.97 -7.54
C GLN A 278 -0.74 22.30 -8.32
#